data_ae19a17f1aa312628944ad0bc2854a81
#
_entry.id   ae19a17f1aa312628944ad0bc2854a81
#
_cell.length_a   1.000
_cell.length_b   1.000
_cell.length_c   1.000
_cell.angle_alpha   90.00
_cell.angle_beta   90.00
_cell.angle_gamma   90.00
#
_symmetry.space_group_name_H-M   'P 1'
#
loop_
_entity.id
_entity.type
_entity.pdbx_description
1 polymer ?
#
loop_
_entity_poly.entity_id
_entity_poly.type
_entity_poly.pdbx_seq_one_letter_code
_entity_poly.pdbx_strand_id
1 'polypeptide(L)'
;MIRLLLLLSLALTVSCNSAQNAASKKMTAEEYANTINAENLKTDLYTFAGDQMEGRMTGENGNNMAAEYLRNFYIDEGVESPIEEKNYYQAIPASYFNGGTNGNPSQNVVAFIKGSEKPDELIILSAHYDHVGIEDGQIYNGADDDGSGTVSLIEIAKAFQKAKKQGNGPKRSILFLHVTGEEIGLYGSRYYTENPLFPLSNTVVNLNVDMIGRIGSEKEGNDNYVYLIGSDKLSQELHDVSEAVNKRYTNLELDYTYNDDNDPNRFYYRSDHYNFAKNDIPVIFYFNGTHKDYHKHTDTPDKIEYELLAKRSRLIFLTAWEIANREGRIKLDKS
;
A
#
# COMPACT_ATOMS: atom_id res chain seq x y z
N MET A 1 39.62 31.72 -79.42
CA MET A 1 38.84 32.01 -78.21
C MET A 1 38.15 30.70 -77.75
N ILE A 2 38.73 30.01 -76.81
CA ILE A 2 38.21 28.72 -76.27
C ILE A 2 37.71 29.03 -74.87
N ARG A 3 36.39 28.86 -74.58
CA ARG A 3 35.79 29.02 -73.28
C ARG A 3 35.90 27.70 -72.52
N LEU A 4 36.59 27.74 -71.39
CA LEU A 4 36.74 26.64 -70.47
C LEU A 4 35.53 26.66 -69.52
N LEU A 5 34.70 25.63 -69.52
CA LEU A 5 33.60 25.39 -68.57
C LEU A 5 34.15 24.58 -67.39
N LEU A 6 34.23 25.21 -66.26
CA LEU A 6 34.45 24.50 -64.93
C LEU A 6 33.13 23.92 -64.48
N LEU A 7 33.05 22.59 -64.37
CA LEU A 7 32.01 21.86 -63.70
C LEU A 7 32.36 21.75 -62.18
N LEU A 8 31.59 22.42 -61.33
CA LEU A 8 31.70 22.31 -59.92
C LEU A 8 30.84 21.13 -59.49
N SER A 9 31.43 20.01 -59.07
CA SER A 9 30.72 18.86 -58.49
C SER A 9 30.49 19.09 -56.99
N LEU A 10 29.26 19.35 -56.61
CA LEU A 10 28.81 19.48 -55.21
C LEU A 10 28.63 18.08 -54.62
N ALA A 11 29.55 17.62 -53.80
CA ALA A 11 29.41 16.37 -53.03
C ALA A 11 28.50 16.62 -51.84
N LEU A 12 27.25 16.15 -51.90
CA LEU A 12 26.36 16.07 -50.75
C LEU A 12 26.80 14.91 -49.83
N THR A 13 27.45 15.23 -48.73
CA THR A 13 27.67 14.26 -47.66
C THR A 13 26.37 14.13 -46.86
N VAL A 14 25.65 13.02 -47.11
CA VAL A 14 24.53 12.60 -46.27
C VAL A 14 25.13 12.08 -44.96
N SER A 15 25.10 12.92 -43.91
CA SER A 15 25.44 12.52 -42.57
C SER A 15 24.28 11.71 -42.01
N CYS A 16 24.36 10.38 -42.03
CA CYS A 16 23.45 9.51 -41.28
C CYS A 16 23.70 9.72 -39.80
N ASN A 17 22.91 10.58 -39.15
CA ASN A 17 22.76 10.58 -37.69
C ASN A 17 22.07 9.28 -37.30
N SER A 18 22.84 8.25 -37.01
CA SER A 18 22.37 7.11 -36.23
C SER A 18 22.09 7.60 -34.79
N ALA A 19 20.86 8.06 -34.55
CA ALA A 19 20.34 8.16 -33.20
C ALA A 19 20.33 6.74 -32.62
N GLN A 20 21.41 6.36 -31.93
CA GLN A 20 21.40 5.21 -31.04
C GLN A 20 20.32 5.49 -30.02
N ASN A 21 19.17 4.83 -30.15
CA ASN A 21 18.24 4.61 -29.08
C ASN A 21 19.01 3.86 -27.98
N ALA A 22 19.63 4.58 -27.08
CA ALA A 22 20.08 4.06 -25.82
C ALA A 22 18.79 3.65 -25.09
N ALA A 23 18.42 2.36 -25.19
CA ALA A 23 17.36 1.79 -24.36
C ALA A 23 17.73 2.14 -22.93
N SER A 24 16.97 3.03 -22.30
CA SER A 24 17.20 3.41 -20.91
C SER A 24 17.22 2.13 -20.09
N LYS A 25 18.30 1.89 -19.36
CA LYS A 25 18.43 0.71 -18.50
C LYS A 25 17.20 0.66 -17.59
N LYS A 26 16.41 -0.42 -17.68
CA LYS A 26 15.26 -0.61 -16.80
C LYS A 26 15.75 -0.62 -15.36
N MET A 27 15.06 0.12 -14.51
CA MET A 27 15.32 0.11 -13.08
C MET A 27 15.05 -1.31 -12.50
N THR A 28 15.79 -1.67 -11.48
CA THR A 28 15.58 -2.90 -10.69
C THR A 28 14.43 -2.71 -9.70
N ALA A 29 13.94 -3.80 -9.11
CA ALA A 29 12.95 -3.75 -8.03
C ALA A 29 13.43 -2.87 -6.86
N GLU A 30 14.70 -2.98 -6.50
CA GLU A 30 15.33 -2.20 -5.43
C GLU A 30 15.39 -0.70 -5.77
N GLU A 31 15.72 -0.36 -7.02
CA GLU A 31 15.74 1.04 -7.47
C GLU A 31 14.31 1.65 -7.43
N TYR A 32 13.26 0.89 -7.74
CA TYR A 32 11.88 1.34 -7.54
C TYR A 32 11.53 1.45 -6.05
N ALA A 33 11.88 0.47 -5.23
CA ALA A 33 11.67 0.52 -3.79
C ALA A 33 12.31 1.77 -3.16
N ASN A 34 13.51 2.15 -3.61
CA ASN A 34 14.24 3.32 -3.11
C ASN A 34 13.60 4.66 -3.49
N THR A 35 12.56 4.67 -4.33
CA THR A 35 11.74 5.88 -4.54
C THR A 35 10.78 6.14 -3.37
N ILE A 36 10.48 5.13 -2.56
CA ILE A 36 9.74 5.25 -1.30
C ILE A 36 10.73 5.77 -0.25
N ASN A 37 10.59 7.00 0.19
CA ASN A 37 11.55 7.66 1.05
C ASN A 37 10.89 8.41 2.21
N ALA A 38 11.66 8.70 3.25
CA ALA A 38 11.19 9.33 4.47
C ALA A 38 10.58 10.73 4.26
N GLU A 39 11.11 11.50 3.30
CA GLU A 39 10.64 12.86 3.01
C GLU A 39 9.25 12.89 2.42
N ASN A 40 8.99 12.03 1.42
CA ASN A 40 7.67 11.89 0.82
C ASN A 40 6.64 11.41 1.85
N LEU A 41 6.93 10.30 2.53
CA LEU A 41 6.06 9.75 3.57
C LEU A 41 5.74 10.78 4.66
N LYS A 42 6.73 11.59 5.06
CA LYS A 42 6.53 12.67 6.02
C LYS A 42 5.59 13.74 5.48
N THR A 43 5.79 14.17 4.25
CA THR A 43 4.97 15.21 3.60
C THR A 43 3.50 14.77 3.52
N ASP A 44 3.28 13.52 3.06
CA ASP A 44 1.94 12.96 2.95
C ASP A 44 1.28 12.78 4.31
N LEU A 45 2.02 12.28 5.30
CA LEU A 45 1.47 12.01 6.63
C LEU A 45 1.11 13.29 7.40
N TYR A 46 1.92 14.35 7.30
CA TYR A 46 1.57 15.63 7.92
C TYR A 46 0.31 16.25 7.35
N THR A 47 -0.01 15.94 6.08
CA THR A 47 -1.29 16.33 5.48
C THR A 47 -2.40 15.37 5.93
N PHE A 48 -2.18 14.07 5.82
CA PHE A 48 -3.19 13.04 6.03
C PHE A 48 -3.61 12.86 7.50
N ALA A 49 -2.67 13.01 8.43
CA ALA A 49 -2.90 12.95 9.87
C ALA A 49 -2.80 14.34 10.54
N GLY A 50 -3.00 15.42 9.79
CA GLY A 50 -3.08 16.78 10.34
C GLY A 50 -4.48 17.09 10.91
N ASP A 51 -4.55 18.12 11.75
CA ASP A 51 -5.80 18.54 12.42
C ASP A 51 -6.95 18.84 11.44
N GLN A 52 -6.62 19.29 10.22
CA GLN A 52 -7.62 19.54 9.17
C GLN A 52 -8.39 18.28 8.75
N MET A 53 -7.88 17.09 9.02
CA MET A 53 -8.56 15.82 8.74
C MET A 53 -9.47 15.36 9.89
N GLU A 54 -9.60 16.16 10.96
CA GLU A 54 -10.58 15.95 12.05
C GLU A 54 -10.53 14.53 12.65
N GLY A 55 -9.36 13.84 12.62
CA GLY A 55 -9.19 12.48 13.11
C GLY A 55 -9.95 11.42 12.33
N ARG A 56 -10.48 11.69 11.16
CA ARG A 56 -10.98 10.76 10.12
C ARG A 56 -12.05 9.76 10.56
N MET A 57 -12.87 10.08 11.57
CA MET A 57 -13.90 9.17 12.06
C MET A 57 -14.85 8.74 10.93
N THR A 58 -15.06 7.42 10.82
CA THR A 58 -15.92 6.82 9.79
C THR A 58 -17.29 7.46 9.69
N GLY A 59 -17.66 7.89 8.47
CA GLY A 59 -18.95 8.55 8.20
C GLY A 59 -19.00 10.04 8.52
N GLU A 60 -17.95 10.60 9.13
CA GLU A 60 -17.85 12.03 9.45
C GLU A 60 -17.08 12.81 8.36
N ASN A 61 -17.05 14.14 8.50
CA ASN A 61 -16.45 15.02 7.50
C ASN A 61 -14.96 14.74 7.27
N GLY A 62 -14.19 14.53 8.33
CA GLY A 62 -12.75 14.21 8.25
C GLY A 62 -12.48 12.93 7.45
N ASN A 63 -13.32 11.90 7.59
CA ASN A 63 -13.24 10.67 6.80
C ASN A 63 -13.47 10.92 5.31
N ASN A 64 -14.47 11.76 4.98
CA ASN A 64 -14.74 12.15 3.59
C ASN A 64 -13.58 12.96 2.98
N MET A 65 -12.98 13.88 3.74
CA MET A 65 -11.82 14.66 3.30
C MET A 65 -10.60 13.76 3.07
N ALA A 66 -10.37 12.77 3.93
CA ALA A 66 -9.31 11.79 3.76
C ALA A 66 -9.53 10.92 2.51
N ALA A 67 -10.77 10.47 2.27
CA ALA A 67 -11.12 9.74 1.06
C ALA A 67 -10.89 10.58 -0.21
N GLU A 68 -11.24 11.87 -0.18
CA GLU A 68 -10.97 12.78 -1.29
C GLU A 68 -9.48 13.01 -1.52
N TYR A 69 -8.70 13.14 -0.46
CA TYR A 69 -7.23 13.24 -0.55
C TYR A 69 -6.65 12.03 -1.28
N LEU A 70 -7.01 10.81 -0.85
CA LEU A 70 -6.54 9.57 -1.47
C LEU A 70 -6.95 9.47 -2.95
N ARG A 71 -8.22 9.78 -3.25
CA ARG A 71 -8.71 9.80 -4.62
C ARG A 71 -7.91 10.77 -5.50
N ASN A 72 -7.68 11.98 -5.03
CA ASN A 72 -6.97 13.00 -5.78
C ASN A 72 -5.51 12.61 -5.99
N PHE A 73 -4.86 12.02 -4.98
CA PHE A 73 -3.52 11.46 -5.12
C PHE A 73 -3.42 10.43 -6.26
N TYR A 74 -4.37 9.48 -6.31
CA TYR A 74 -4.37 8.47 -7.37
C TYR A 74 -4.64 9.05 -8.75
N ILE A 75 -5.49 10.06 -8.87
CA ILE A 75 -5.72 10.78 -10.12
C ILE A 75 -4.43 11.47 -10.58
N ASP A 76 -3.75 12.19 -9.71
CA ASP A 76 -2.53 12.96 -10.03
C ASP A 76 -1.37 12.04 -10.42
N GLU A 77 -1.23 10.89 -9.77
CA GLU A 77 -0.24 9.86 -10.13
C GLU A 77 -0.63 9.06 -11.37
N GLY A 78 -1.87 9.15 -11.83
CA GLY A 78 -2.40 8.42 -12.98
C GLY A 78 -2.55 6.92 -12.71
N VAL A 79 -2.81 6.54 -11.45
CA VAL A 79 -3.22 5.18 -11.09
C VAL A 79 -4.70 5.03 -11.39
N GLU A 80 -5.09 3.94 -12.05
CA GLU A 80 -6.46 3.76 -12.53
C GLU A 80 -7.43 3.41 -11.40
N SER A 81 -8.71 3.74 -11.57
CA SER A 81 -9.77 3.18 -10.75
C SER A 81 -10.26 1.84 -11.33
N PRO A 82 -10.57 0.82 -10.51
CA PRO A 82 -11.20 -0.41 -10.99
C PRO A 82 -12.73 -0.29 -11.15
N ILE A 83 -13.34 0.82 -10.73
CA ILE A 83 -14.80 1.01 -10.74
C ILE A 83 -15.23 1.68 -12.04
N GLU A 84 -14.91 2.95 -12.18
CA GLU A 84 -15.13 3.75 -13.39
C GLU A 84 -14.15 4.93 -13.40
N GLU A 85 -14.03 5.61 -14.53
CA GLU A 85 -13.08 6.71 -14.66
C GLU A 85 -13.29 7.77 -13.56
N LYS A 86 -12.22 8.03 -12.78
CA LYS A 86 -12.18 8.99 -11.65
C LYS A 86 -13.15 8.71 -10.49
N ASN A 87 -13.82 7.57 -10.48
CA ASN A 87 -14.57 7.09 -9.33
C ASN A 87 -13.80 5.98 -8.61
N TYR A 88 -13.17 6.33 -7.49
CA TYR A 88 -12.36 5.43 -6.67
C TYR A 88 -13.13 4.91 -5.44
N TYR A 89 -14.44 5.20 -5.33
CA TYR A 89 -15.19 4.92 -4.11
C TYR A 89 -16.06 3.67 -4.25
N GLN A 90 -15.76 2.67 -3.45
CA GLN A 90 -16.69 1.59 -3.16
C GLN A 90 -17.61 2.06 -2.02
N ALA A 91 -18.79 2.55 -2.36
CA ALA A 91 -19.74 3.10 -1.41
C ALA A 91 -20.28 2.03 -0.46
N ILE A 92 -20.35 2.35 0.83
CA ILE A 92 -20.88 1.49 1.90
C ILE A 92 -22.09 2.20 2.50
N PRO A 93 -23.30 1.62 2.41
CA PRO A 93 -24.50 2.26 2.93
C PRO A 93 -24.49 2.34 4.46
N ALA A 94 -25.07 3.39 5.02
CA ALA A 94 -25.15 3.62 6.47
C ALA A 94 -25.73 2.42 7.24
N SER A 95 -26.69 1.72 6.65
CA SER A 95 -27.30 0.52 7.25
C SER A 95 -26.32 -0.63 7.50
N TYR A 96 -25.17 -0.65 6.79
CA TYR A 96 -24.17 -1.68 6.95
C TYR A 96 -23.36 -1.53 8.25
N PHE A 97 -23.22 -0.32 8.77
CA PHE A 97 -22.43 0.00 9.97
C PHE A 97 -23.18 -0.25 11.29
N ASN A 98 -24.38 -0.82 11.28
CA ASN A 98 -25.18 -1.14 12.47
C ASN A 98 -25.31 0.02 13.49
N GLY A 99 -25.38 1.25 13.01
CA GLY A 99 -25.47 2.46 13.85
C GLY A 99 -24.13 3.09 14.24
N GLY A 100 -23.00 2.46 13.93
CA GLY A 100 -21.67 2.96 14.30
C GLY A 100 -21.21 4.25 13.62
N THR A 101 -22.00 4.77 12.65
CA THR A 101 -21.70 6.01 11.90
C THR A 101 -22.79 7.09 12.06
N ASN A 102 -23.60 7.05 13.12
CA ASN A 102 -24.70 7.98 13.34
C ASN A 102 -25.69 8.08 12.16
N GLY A 103 -25.80 7.03 11.37
CA GLY A 103 -26.66 6.99 10.18
C GLY A 103 -26.04 7.55 8.90
N ASN A 104 -24.76 7.86 8.90
CA ASN A 104 -24.01 8.30 7.73
C ASN A 104 -23.45 7.12 6.92
N PRO A 105 -23.44 7.19 5.58
CA PRO A 105 -22.67 6.26 4.75
C PRO A 105 -21.18 6.58 4.81
N SER A 106 -20.36 5.63 4.34
CA SER A 106 -18.93 5.85 4.10
C SER A 106 -18.49 5.09 2.84
N GLN A 107 -17.21 4.99 2.58
CA GLN A 107 -16.68 4.34 1.39
C GLN A 107 -15.28 3.76 1.61
N ASN A 108 -14.96 2.65 0.96
CA ASN A 108 -13.57 2.29 0.73
C ASN A 108 -13.02 3.09 -0.46
N VAL A 109 -11.73 3.41 -0.44
CA VAL A 109 -11.04 4.03 -1.58
C VAL A 109 -10.20 2.96 -2.26
N VAL A 110 -10.38 2.78 -3.58
CA VAL A 110 -9.79 1.67 -4.32
C VAL A 110 -9.07 2.16 -5.58
N ALA A 111 -7.79 1.80 -5.71
CA ALA A 111 -7.00 2.10 -6.90
C ALA A 111 -6.37 0.82 -7.47
N PHE A 112 -6.03 0.84 -8.78
CA PHE A 112 -5.72 -0.38 -9.50
C PHE A 112 -4.57 -0.19 -10.49
N ILE A 113 -3.63 -1.12 -10.47
CA ILE A 113 -2.60 -1.23 -11.50
C ILE A 113 -2.77 -2.58 -12.20
N LYS A 114 -3.25 -2.55 -13.44
CA LYS A 114 -3.47 -3.75 -14.23
C LYS A 114 -2.16 -4.45 -14.55
N GLY A 115 -2.12 -5.75 -14.29
CA GLY A 115 -1.00 -6.63 -14.62
C GLY A 115 -0.83 -6.85 -16.11
N SER A 116 0.42 -7.02 -16.56
CA SER A 116 0.78 -7.16 -17.96
C SER A 116 0.61 -8.57 -18.54
N GLU A 117 0.69 -9.61 -17.70
CA GLU A 117 0.66 -11.01 -18.15
C GLU A 117 -0.45 -11.82 -17.48
N LYS A 118 -0.78 -11.54 -16.22
CA LYS A 118 -1.77 -12.25 -15.41
C LYS A 118 -2.76 -11.25 -14.79
N PRO A 119 -3.50 -10.49 -15.62
CA PRO A 119 -4.32 -9.37 -15.14
C PRO A 119 -5.47 -9.77 -14.23
N ASP A 120 -5.90 -11.03 -14.27
CA ASP A 120 -6.98 -11.55 -13.44
C ASP A 120 -6.49 -12.06 -12.06
N GLU A 121 -5.18 -12.17 -11.84
CA GLU A 121 -4.60 -12.50 -10.54
C GLU A 121 -4.26 -11.23 -9.78
N LEU A 122 -4.81 -11.08 -8.57
CA LEU A 122 -4.75 -9.86 -7.77
C LEU A 122 -3.87 -10.02 -6.54
N ILE A 123 -3.01 -9.05 -6.32
CA ILE A 123 -2.37 -8.79 -5.04
C ILE A 123 -3.08 -7.59 -4.43
N ILE A 124 -3.65 -7.75 -3.24
CA ILE A 124 -4.33 -6.66 -2.54
C ILE A 124 -3.40 -6.13 -1.46
N LEU A 125 -3.06 -4.85 -1.52
CA LEU A 125 -2.47 -4.13 -0.41
C LEU A 125 -3.57 -3.34 0.29
N SER A 126 -3.72 -3.51 1.61
CA SER A 126 -4.75 -2.85 2.39
C SER A 126 -4.17 -2.08 3.57
N ALA A 127 -4.82 -0.98 3.93
CA ALA A 127 -4.62 -0.18 5.12
C ALA A 127 -5.94 0.51 5.45
N HIS A 128 -6.22 0.77 6.74
CA HIS A 128 -7.38 1.57 7.03
C HIS A 128 -7.05 3.07 7.03
N TYR A 129 -8.03 3.89 6.68
CA TYR A 129 -7.83 5.32 6.58
C TYR A 129 -8.68 6.13 7.57
N ASP A 130 -9.62 5.48 8.25
CA ASP A 130 -10.36 6.04 9.36
C ASP A 130 -9.54 6.02 10.66
N HIS A 131 -9.98 6.82 11.65
CA HIS A 131 -9.51 6.77 13.02
C HIS A 131 -10.60 7.29 13.97
N VAL A 132 -10.26 7.52 15.23
CA VAL A 132 -11.21 7.81 16.32
C VAL A 132 -12.01 9.12 16.14
N GLY A 133 -11.44 10.13 15.46
CA GLY A 133 -12.13 11.40 15.23
C GLY A 133 -11.83 12.45 16.27
N ILE A 134 -12.89 13.12 16.75
CA ILE A 134 -12.80 14.15 17.79
C ILE A 134 -13.55 13.69 19.02
N GLU A 135 -12.87 13.58 20.16
CA GLU A 135 -13.44 13.25 21.44
C GLU A 135 -13.10 14.31 22.49
N ASP A 136 -14.05 14.76 23.26
CA ASP A 136 -13.87 15.79 24.30
C ASP A 136 -13.13 17.05 23.82
N GLY A 137 -13.31 17.43 22.56
CA GLY A 137 -12.67 18.58 21.92
C GLY A 137 -11.18 18.35 21.57
N GLN A 138 -10.68 17.12 21.67
CA GLN A 138 -9.35 16.72 21.23
C GLN A 138 -9.45 15.99 19.89
N ILE A 139 -8.56 16.32 18.96
CA ILE A 139 -8.44 15.63 17.67
C ILE A 139 -7.52 14.43 17.85
N TYR A 140 -8.00 13.26 17.50
CA TYR A 140 -7.21 12.01 17.47
C TYR A 140 -6.64 11.84 16.07
N ASN A 141 -5.42 12.35 15.86
CA ASN A 141 -4.83 12.42 14.51
C ASN A 141 -4.52 11.05 13.91
N GLY A 142 -4.28 10.00 14.73
CA GLY A 142 -3.99 8.66 14.25
C GLY A 142 -2.85 8.64 13.24
N ALA A 143 -1.67 9.15 13.63
CA ALA A 143 -0.55 9.24 12.71
C ALA A 143 0.09 7.88 12.44
N ASP A 144 0.22 7.05 13.48
CA ASP A 144 0.64 5.67 13.29
C ASP A 144 -0.57 4.78 12.98
N ASP A 145 -1.70 5.00 13.66
CA ASP A 145 -2.95 4.23 13.57
C ASP A 145 -4.01 4.95 12.71
N ASP A 146 -4.25 4.67 11.44
CA ASP A 146 -3.34 4.00 10.53
C ASP A 146 -2.92 4.95 9.39
N GLY A 147 -2.55 6.18 9.80
CA GLY A 147 -1.95 7.12 8.87
C GLY A 147 -0.68 6.56 8.23
N SER A 148 0.16 5.86 9.03
CA SER A 148 1.43 5.30 8.56
C SER A 148 1.25 4.23 7.49
N GLY A 149 0.29 3.32 7.65
CA GLY A 149 -0.05 2.31 6.65
C GLY A 149 -0.67 2.95 5.41
N THR A 150 -1.61 3.86 5.59
CA THR A 150 -2.27 4.55 4.47
C THR A 150 -1.29 5.32 3.58
N VAL A 151 -0.36 6.12 4.14
CA VAL A 151 0.63 6.85 3.30
C VAL A 151 1.68 5.91 2.71
N SER A 152 1.96 4.78 3.35
CA SER A 152 2.81 3.74 2.77
C SER A 152 2.19 3.14 1.51
N LEU A 153 0.88 2.87 1.51
CA LEU A 153 0.18 2.34 0.34
C LEU A 153 0.25 3.30 -0.86
N ILE A 154 0.04 4.59 -0.65
CA ILE A 154 0.09 5.56 -1.76
C ILE A 154 1.51 5.70 -2.34
N GLU A 155 2.56 5.70 -1.52
CA GLU A 155 3.94 5.73 -2.00
C GLU A 155 4.35 4.41 -2.69
N ILE A 156 3.85 3.26 -2.20
CA ILE A 156 4.00 1.96 -2.88
C ILE A 156 3.30 1.99 -4.25
N ALA A 157 2.10 2.55 -4.33
CA ALA A 157 1.36 2.69 -5.59
C ALA A 157 2.13 3.55 -6.61
N LYS A 158 2.69 4.66 -6.17
CA LYS A 158 3.54 5.54 -6.97
C LYS A 158 4.77 4.82 -7.53
N ALA A 159 5.45 3.98 -6.71
CA ALA A 159 6.57 3.17 -7.15
C ALA A 159 6.17 2.14 -8.22
N PHE A 160 5.05 1.42 -8.04
CA PHE A 160 4.50 0.50 -9.06
C PHE A 160 4.06 1.23 -10.33
N GLN A 161 3.42 2.38 -10.20
CA GLN A 161 2.97 3.18 -11.35
C GLN A 161 4.17 3.72 -12.15
N LYS A 162 5.24 4.13 -11.48
CA LYS A 162 6.50 4.50 -12.13
C LYS A 162 7.07 3.34 -12.92
N ALA A 163 7.09 2.14 -12.34
CA ALA A 163 7.53 0.94 -13.04
C ALA A 163 6.65 0.64 -14.27
N LYS A 164 5.31 0.73 -14.14
CA LYS A 164 4.36 0.56 -15.25
C LYS A 164 4.63 1.57 -16.37
N LYS A 165 4.78 2.86 -16.05
CA LYS A 165 5.08 3.94 -17.01
C LYS A 165 6.41 3.71 -17.76
N GLN A 166 7.35 2.99 -17.15
CA GLN A 166 8.65 2.64 -17.74
C GLN A 166 8.66 1.27 -18.48
N GLY A 167 7.50 0.64 -18.63
CA GLY A 167 7.37 -0.67 -19.29
C GLY A 167 7.97 -1.83 -18.47
N ASN A 168 8.07 -1.68 -17.15
CA ASN A 168 8.54 -2.69 -16.21
C ASN A 168 7.51 -2.90 -15.07
N GLY A 169 6.23 -2.78 -15.40
CA GLY A 169 5.14 -2.94 -14.45
C GLY A 169 4.96 -4.38 -13.97
N PRO A 170 4.06 -4.60 -12.99
CA PRO A 170 3.79 -5.92 -12.44
C PRO A 170 3.15 -6.84 -13.49
N LYS A 171 3.45 -8.14 -13.42
CA LYS A 171 2.79 -9.17 -14.26
C LYS A 171 1.38 -9.48 -13.78
N ARG A 172 1.16 -9.54 -12.45
CA ARG A 172 -0.16 -9.62 -11.79
C ARG A 172 -0.68 -8.24 -11.49
N SER A 173 -1.97 -8.11 -11.40
CA SER A 173 -2.62 -6.85 -11.00
C SER A 173 -2.39 -6.54 -9.53
N ILE A 174 -2.28 -5.26 -9.21
CA ILE A 174 -2.19 -4.75 -7.84
C ILE A 174 -3.44 -3.93 -7.54
N LEU A 175 -4.11 -4.24 -6.45
CA LEU A 175 -5.22 -3.46 -5.92
C LEU A 175 -4.78 -2.78 -4.62
N PHE A 176 -4.90 -1.47 -4.55
CA PHE A 176 -4.72 -0.68 -3.34
C PHE A 176 -6.08 -0.43 -2.74
N LEU A 177 -6.29 -0.90 -1.53
CA LEU A 177 -7.57 -0.88 -0.84
C LEU A 177 -7.43 -0.14 0.49
N HIS A 178 -7.82 1.13 0.52
CA HIS A 178 -7.96 1.87 1.75
C HIS A 178 -9.36 1.64 2.29
N VAL A 179 -9.45 0.97 3.43
CA VAL A 179 -10.73 0.61 4.04
C VAL A 179 -11.15 1.60 5.11
N THR A 180 -12.45 1.75 5.29
CA THR A 180 -13.07 2.56 6.33
C THR A 180 -13.71 1.68 7.39
N GLY A 181 -13.92 2.21 8.59
CA GLY A 181 -14.65 1.51 9.65
C GLY A 181 -13.88 0.34 10.25
N GLU A 182 -12.56 0.40 10.23
CA GLU A 182 -11.71 -0.54 10.96
C GLU A 182 -11.95 -0.40 12.44
N GLU A 183 -11.84 0.82 12.97
CA GLU A 183 -11.95 1.21 14.38
C GLU A 183 -13.29 0.86 15.04
N ILE A 184 -14.32 0.71 14.23
CA ILE A 184 -15.67 0.35 14.69
C ILE A 184 -16.04 -1.11 14.39
N GLY A 185 -15.08 -1.94 13.93
CA GLY A 185 -15.23 -3.39 13.78
C GLY A 185 -15.00 -3.93 12.37
N LEU A 186 -13.94 -3.51 11.70
CA LEU A 186 -13.46 -4.03 10.41
C LEU A 186 -14.51 -3.97 9.28
N TYR A 187 -15.35 -2.94 9.29
CA TYR A 187 -16.51 -2.88 8.38
C TYR A 187 -16.12 -2.77 6.91
N GLY A 188 -15.09 -1.97 6.58
CA GLY A 188 -14.69 -1.73 5.20
C GLY A 188 -14.13 -2.96 4.53
N SER A 189 -13.22 -3.68 5.17
CA SER A 189 -12.65 -4.92 4.66
C SER A 189 -13.69 -6.05 4.60
N ARG A 190 -14.59 -6.11 5.60
CA ARG A 190 -15.73 -7.04 5.57
C ARG A 190 -16.65 -6.75 4.39
N TYR A 191 -17.00 -5.48 4.18
CA TYR A 191 -17.84 -5.08 3.04
C TYR A 191 -17.17 -5.43 1.71
N TYR A 192 -15.85 -5.19 1.58
CA TYR A 192 -15.12 -5.55 0.38
C TYR A 192 -15.15 -7.07 0.13
N THR A 193 -14.93 -7.89 1.14
CA THR A 193 -14.93 -9.35 0.98
C THR A 193 -16.31 -9.93 0.75
N GLU A 194 -17.38 -9.28 1.21
CA GLU A 194 -18.78 -9.67 0.93
C GLU A 194 -19.29 -9.11 -0.42
N ASN A 195 -18.73 -8.00 -0.90
CA ASN A 195 -19.10 -7.31 -2.14
C ASN A 195 -17.86 -6.98 -2.98
N PRO A 196 -17.05 -7.97 -3.38
CA PRO A 196 -15.76 -7.73 -3.99
C PRO A 196 -15.89 -7.14 -5.40
N LEU A 197 -15.01 -6.21 -5.77
CA LEU A 197 -14.93 -5.64 -7.12
C LEU A 197 -14.41 -6.65 -8.16
N PHE A 198 -13.66 -7.64 -7.71
CA PHE A 198 -13.18 -8.77 -8.48
C PHE A 198 -13.47 -10.06 -7.72
N PRO A 199 -13.72 -11.19 -8.37
CA PRO A 199 -13.94 -12.46 -7.67
C PRO A 199 -12.84 -12.72 -6.63
N LEU A 200 -13.18 -13.04 -5.38
CA LEU A 200 -12.19 -13.29 -4.33
C LEU A 200 -11.21 -14.41 -4.71
N SER A 201 -11.66 -15.39 -5.49
CA SER A 201 -10.81 -16.46 -6.04
C SER A 201 -9.66 -15.96 -6.91
N ASN A 202 -9.75 -14.73 -7.42
CA ASN A 202 -8.67 -14.09 -8.17
C ASN A 202 -7.60 -13.49 -7.25
N THR A 203 -7.90 -13.28 -5.97
CA THR A 203 -6.95 -12.73 -5.00
C THR A 203 -5.90 -13.77 -4.64
N VAL A 204 -4.65 -13.45 -4.90
CA VAL A 204 -3.49 -14.30 -4.63
C VAL A 204 -3.07 -14.19 -3.17
N VAL A 205 -2.97 -12.95 -2.68
CA VAL A 205 -2.62 -12.61 -1.30
C VAL A 205 -3.24 -11.26 -0.92
N ASN A 206 -3.40 -11.04 0.38
CA ASN A 206 -3.59 -9.72 0.95
C ASN A 206 -2.37 -9.36 1.83
N LEU A 207 -1.79 -8.20 1.58
CA LEU A 207 -0.72 -7.60 2.37
C LEU A 207 -1.32 -6.40 3.10
N ASN A 208 -1.63 -6.58 4.36
CA ASN A 208 -2.26 -5.57 5.22
C ASN A 208 -1.21 -4.78 5.98
N VAL A 209 -1.37 -3.49 6.02
CA VAL A 209 -0.45 -2.57 6.66
C VAL A 209 -1.23 -1.75 7.67
N ASP A 210 -0.87 -1.87 8.94
CA ASP A 210 -1.57 -1.20 10.02
C ASP A 210 -0.57 -0.94 11.14
N MET A 211 -0.30 0.33 11.43
CA MET A 211 0.71 0.79 12.37
C MET A 211 2.12 0.26 12.06
N ILE A 212 2.85 0.96 11.21
CA ILE A 212 4.25 0.62 10.88
C ILE A 212 5.23 1.81 11.02
N GLY A 213 4.79 2.92 11.61
CA GLY A 213 5.53 4.17 11.70
C GLY A 213 6.29 4.38 13.01
N ARG A 214 6.07 3.55 14.03
CA ARG A 214 6.62 3.74 15.38
C ARG A 214 7.50 2.56 15.83
N ILE A 215 8.01 2.69 17.04
CA ILE A 215 8.61 1.59 17.81
C ILE A 215 7.63 1.23 18.92
N GLY A 216 7.20 -0.02 18.94
CA GLY A 216 6.31 -0.55 19.97
C GLY A 216 6.95 -0.56 21.36
N SER A 217 6.15 -0.43 22.41
CA SER A 217 6.65 -0.38 23.78
C SER A 217 7.47 -1.62 24.19
N GLU A 218 7.19 -2.77 23.57
CA GLU A 218 7.93 -4.01 23.85
C GLU A 218 9.26 -4.11 23.08
N LYS A 219 9.53 -3.16 22.18
CA LYS A 219 10.73 -3.09 21.33
C LYS A 219 11.60 -1.87 21.60
N GLU A 220 11.42 -1.20 22.73
CA GLU A 220 12.28 -0.07 23.08
C GLU A 220 13.76 -0.44 23.01
N GLY A 221 14.54 0.33 22.25
CA GLY A 221 15.97 0.07 21.99
C GLY A 221 16.26 -0.84 20.78
N ASN A 222 15.23 -1.38 20.10
CA ASN A 222 15.37 -2.06 18.82
C ASN A 222 14.54 -1.31 17.75
N ASP A 223 15.22 -0.61 16.87
CA ASP A 223 14.63 0.19 15.78
C ASP A 223 14.63 -0.53 14.42
N ASN A 224 15.03 -1.81 14.38
CA ASN A 224 15.21 -2.54 13.12
C ASN A 224 14.33 -3.79 13.03
N TYR A 225 13.05 -3.69 13.30
CA TYR A 225 12.13 -4.82 13.30
C TYR A 225 10.79 -4.49 12.63
N VAL A 226 10.00 -5.53 12.38
CA VAL A 226 8.57 -5.48 12.07
C VAL A 226 7.92 -6.80 12.48
N TYR A 227 6.73 -6.75 13.10
CA TYR A 227 5.93 -7.95 13.34
C TYR A 227 5.24 -8.36 12.04
N LEU A 228 5.29 -9.67 11.73
CA LEU A 228 4.54 -10.30 10.66
C LEU A 228 3.52 -11.26 11.24
N ILE A 229 2.24 -10.97 11.04
CA ILE A 229 1.14 -11.74 11.59
C ILE A 229 0.38 -12.41 10.46
N GLY A 230 0.11 -13.71 10.58
CA GLY A 230 -0.64 -14.49 9.59
C GLY A 230 0.18 -15.06 8.43
N SER A 231 1.46 -14.70 8.30
CA SER A 231 2.27 -15.01 7.11
C SER A 231 2.39 -16.52 6.80
N ASP A 232 2.39 -17.37 7.82
CA ASP A 232 2.50 -18.85 7.69
C ASP A 232 1.22 -19.60 8.04
N LYS A 233 0.11 -18.89 8.36
CA LYS A 233 -1.12 -19.57 8.80
C LYS A 233 -1.86 -20.31 7.69
N LEU A 234 -1.88 -19.74 6.49
CA LEU A 234 -2.53 -20.31 5.32
C LEU A 234 -1.53 -20.72 4.23
N SER A 235 -0.30 -20.19 4.26
CA SER A 235 0.70 -20.42 3.24
C SER A 235 2.13 -20.37 3.79
N GLN A 236 2.80 -21.51 3.82
CA GLN A 236 4.25 -21.52 4.11
C GLN A 236 5.03 -20.86 2.98
N GLU A 237 4.57 -21.02 1.73
CA GLU A 237 5.23 -20.38 0.59
C GLU A 237 5.23 -18.84 0.69
N LEU A 238 4.15 -18.22 1.18
CA LEU A 238 4.10 -16.77 1.41
C LEU A 238 5.10 -16.32 2.46
N HIS A 239 5.18 -17.05 3.56
CA HIS A 239 6.16 -16.83 4.62
C HIS A 239 7.59 -16.89 4.09
N ASP A 240 7.93 -17.96 3.38
CA ASP A 240 9.27 -18.17 2.82
C ASP A 240 9.67 -17.09 1.81
N VAL A 241 8.71 -16.61 1.00
CA VAL A 241 8.91 -15.48 0.07
C VAL A 241 9.22 -14.20 0.83
N SER A 242 8.47 -13.91 1.89
CA SER A 242 8.69 -12.71 2.71
C SER A 242 10.06 -12.72 3.38
N GLU A 243 10.47 -13.87 3.95
CA GLU A 243 11.80 -14.08 4.53
C GLU A 243 12.93 -13.87 3.50
N ALA A 244 12.79 -14.46 2.31
CA ALA A 244 13.79 -14.33 1.25
C ALA A 244 13.93 -12.88 0.76
N VAL A 245 12.82 -12.17 0.61
CA VAL A 245 12.79 -10.74 0.24
C VAL A 245 13.46 -9.89 1.31
N ASN A 246 13.09 -10.08 2.57
CA ASN A 246 13.70 -9.35 3.69
C ASN A 246 15.21 -9.58 3.77
N LYS A 247 15.64 -10.84 3.72
CA LYS A 247 17.08 -11.20 3.75
C LYS A 247 17.87 -10.58 2.60
N ARG A 248 17.23 -10.43 1.44
CA ARG A 248 17.90 -9.90 0.24
C ARG A 248 18.01 -8.37 0.26
N TYR A 249 17.02 -7.65 0.80
CA TYR A 249 16.88 -6.22 0.54
C TYR A 249 16.85 -5.34 1.79
N THR A 250 16.18 -5.76 2.86
CA THR A 250 15.90 -4.86 3.99
C THR A 250 16.59 -5.26 5.28
N ASN A 251 16.80 -6.55 5.53
CA ASN A 251 17.43 -7.08 6.74
C ASN A 251 16.80 -6.51 8.04
N LEU A 252 15.46 -6.41 8.08
CA LEU A 252 14.72 -6.17 9.30
C LEU A 252 14.70 -7.46 10.15
N GLU A 253 14.61 -7.35 11.45
CA GLU A 253 14.20 -8.45 12.31
C GLU A 253 12.71 -8.70 12.05
N LEU A 254 12.36 -9.83 11.44
CA LEU A 254 10.98 -10.26 11.28
C LEU A 254 10.54 -10.97 12.57
N ASP A 255 9.62 -10.37 13.30
CA ASP A 255 9.15 -10.91 14.58
C ASP A 255 7.77 -11.55 14.41
N TYR A 256 7.65 -12.79 14.87
CA TYR A 256 6.44 -13.61 14.73
C TYR A 256 5.72 -13.84 16.08
N THR A 257 6.09 -13.10 17.13
CA THR A 257 5.53 -13.28 18.49
C THR A 257 4.01 -13.27 18.48
N TYR A 258 3.40 -12.36 17.72
CA TYR A 258 1.93 -12.24 17.64
C TYR A 258 1.27 -13.18 16.62
N ASN A 259 2.05 -14.05 16.00
CA ASN A 259 1.55 -15.10 15.11
C ASN A 259 1.16 -16.39 15.87
N ASP A 260 1.46 -16.46 17.16
CA ASP A 260 1.07 -17.57 18.04
C ASP A 260 -0.45 -17.63 18.19
N ASP A 261 -1.04 -18.83 18.09
CA ASP A 261 -2.48 -19.03 18.27
C ASP A 261 -2.95 -18.70 19.70
N ASN A 262 -2.03 -18.72 20.67
CA ASN A 262 -2.27 -18.38 22.06
C ASN A 262 -1.92 -16.92 22.39
N ASP A 263 -1.67 -16.07 21.40
CA ASP A 263 -1.39 -14.65 21.65
C ASP A 263 -2.53 -14.04 22.50
N PRO A 264 -2.25 -13.56 23.73
CA PRO A 264 -3.28 -13.00 24.61
C PRO A 264 -3.91 -11.73 24.01
N ASN A 265 -3.20 -11.02 23.13
CA ASN A 265 -3.70 -9.82 22.47
C ASN A 265 -4.60 -10.15 21.29
N ARG A 266 -4.48 -11.36 20.76
CA ARG A 266 -5.25 -11.85 19.60
C ARG A 266 -5.13 -10.96 18.37
N PHE A 267 -3.97 -10.38 18.10
CA PHE A 267 -3.75 -9.44 17.00
C PHE A 267 -4.09 -10.01 15.62
N TYR A 268 -3.96 -11.33 15.43
CA TYR A 268 -4.40 -11.98 14.18
C TYR A 268 -5.86 -11.71 13.81
N TYR A 269 -6.72 -11.36 14.77
CA TYR A 269 -8.16 -11.13 14.56
C TYR A 269 -8.54 -9.65 14.59
N ARG A 270 -7.57 -8.73 14.74
CA ARG A 270 -7.83 -7.35 15.11
C ARG A 270 -7.52 -6.32 14.03
N SER A 271 -7.17 -6.74 12.80
CA SER A 271 -7.02 -5.84 11.67
C SER A 271 -7.61 -6.45 10.39
N ASP A 272 -7.67 -5.70 9.33
CA ASP A 272 -8.42 -5.94 8.11
C ASP A 272 -8.05 -7.22 7.35
N HIS A 273 -6.79 -7.69 7.49
CA HIS A 273 -6.33 -8.96 6.90
C HIS A 273 -7.20 -10.14 7.32
N TYR A 274 -7.82 -10.09 8.51
CA TYR A 274 -8.62 -11.21 8.99
C TYR A 274 -9.85 -11.48 8.10
N ASN A 275 -10.44 -10.42 7.53
CA ASN A 275 -11.55 -10.58 6.61
C ASN A 275 -11.15 -11.29 5.29
N PHE A 276 -9.90 -11.21 4.90
CA PHE A 276 -9.34 -11.99 3.78
C PHE A 276 -8.98 -13.40 4.23
N ALA A 277 -8.29 -13.54 5.37
CA ALA A 277 -7.86 -14.85 5.90
C ALA A 277 -9.03 -15.83 6.11
N LYS A 278 -10.17 -15.35 6.64
CA LYS A 278 -11.36 -16.19 6.82
C LYS A 278 -12.04 -16.64 5.51
N ASN A 279 -11.62 -16.08 4.37
CA ASN A 279 -12.01 -16.45 3.03
C ASN A 279 -10.89 -17.22 2.29
N ASP A 280 -10.01 -17.89 3.03
CA ASP A 280 -8.91 -18.71 2.51
C ASP A 280 -7.93 -17.95 1.60
N ILE A 281 -7.74 -16.65 1.84
CA ILE A 281 -6.76 -15.85 1.13
C ILE A 281 -5.51 -15.71 2.02
N PRO A 282 -4.32 -16.15 1.56
CA PRO A 282 -3.07 -15.95 2.31
C PRO A 282 -2.83 -14.48 2.62
N VAL A 283 -2.40 -14.18 3.86
CA VAL A 283 -2.25 -12.81 4.35
C VAL A 283 -0.90 -12.58 5.01
N ILE A 284 -0.44 -11.34 5.00
CA ILE A 284 0.55 -10.82 5.96
C ILE A 284 -0.02 -9.54 6.53
N PHE A 285 -0.06 -9.44 7.84
CA PHE A 285 -0.30 -8.21 8.56
C PHE A 285 1.05 -7.68 9.08
N TYR A 286 1.48 -6.54 8.55
CA TYR A 286 2.67 -5.82 8.98
C TYR A 286 2.31 -4.84 10.08
N PHE A 287 3.02 -4.93 11.21
CA PHE A 287 2.67 -4.22 12.43
C PHE A 287 3.92 -3.82 13.22
N ASN A 288 3.90 -2.70 13.91
CA ASN A 288 5.02 -2.31 14.81
C ASN A 288 4.79 -2.62 16.29
N GLY A 289 3.63 -3.15 16.65
CA GLY A 289 3.22 -3.26 18.04
C GLY A 289 2.58 -1.96 18.55
N THR A 290 1.92 -2.05 19.70
CA THR A 290 1.30 -0.89 20.33
C THR A 290 2.35 -0.04 21.07
N HIS A 291 2.10 1.27 21.11
CA HIS A 291 2.94 2.23 21.81
C HIS A 291 2.10 3.09 22.77
N LYS A 292 2.75 3.91 23.61
CA LYS A 292 2.10 4.72 24.65
C LYS A 292 1.03 5.71 24.13
N ASP A 293 1.10 6.07 22.85
CA ASP A 293 0.18 7.02 22.21
C ASP A 293 -0.97 6.32 21.45
N TYR A 294 -1.01 4.98 21.39
CA TYR A 294 -2.04 4.20 20.70
C TYR A 294 -3.45 4.57 21.20
N HIS A 295 -4.35 4.88 20.27
CA HIS A 295 -5.71 5.38 20.52
C HIS A 295 -5.74 6.63 21.44
N LYS A 296 -4.78 7.54 21.26
CA LYS A 296 -4.75 8.82 21.99
C LYS A 296 -4.56 9.99 21.02
N HIS A 297 -5.06 11.15 21.44
CA HIS A 297 -4.85 12.41 20.70
C HIS A 297 -3.36 12.80 20.54
N THR A 298 -2.48 12.08 21.22
CA THR A 298 -1.02 12.28 21.15
C THR A 298 -0.34 11.41 20.08
N ASP A 299 -1.08 10.60 19.30
CA ASP A 299 -0.53 9.92 18.14
C ASP A 299 -0.46 10.87 16.95
N THR A 300 0.65 11.59 16.86
CA THR A 300 0.86 12.74 15.96
C THR A 300 2.03 12.52 15.00
N PRO A 301 2.03 13.17 13.81
CA PRO A 301 3.04 12.97 12.76
C PRO A 301 4.49 13.26 13.18
N ASP A 302 4.71 14.15 14.15
CA ASP A 302 6.05 14.50 14.65
C ASP A 302 6.73 13.36 15.42
N LYS A 303 5.99 12.32 15.80
CA LYS A 303 6.50 11.17 16.55
C LYS A 303 6.85 9.96 15.68
N ILE A 304 6.58 10.02 14.40
CA ILE A 304 6.82 8.93 13.47
C ILE A 304 8.31 8.80 13.14
N GLU A 305 8.80 7.57 13.13
CA GLU A 305 10.16 7.17 12.76
C GLU A 305 10.25 7.00 11.23
N TYR A 306 10.31 8.11 10.49
CA TYR A 306 10.14 8.12 9.03
C TYR A 306 11.14 7.26 8.25
N GLU A 307 12.39 7.13 8.70
CA GLU A 307 13.36 6.24 8.05
C GLU A 307 12.98 4.76 8.24
N LEU A 308 12.47 4.40 9.42
CA LEU A 308 11.97 3.06 9.69
C LEU A 308 10.67 2.78 8.93
N LEU A 309 9.76 3.75 8.88
CA LEU A 309 8.55 3.69 8.07
C LEU A 309 8.90 3.44 6.60
N ALA A 310 9.85 4.19 6.03
CA ALA A 310 10.30 4.00 4.66
C ALA A 310 10.92 2.61 4.46
N LYS A 311 11.70 2.11 5.41
CA LYS A 311 12.31 0.78 5.33
C LYS A 311 11.26 -0.33 5.34
N ARG A 312 10.25 -0.25 6.21
CA ARG A 312 9.13 -1.20 6.28
C ARG A 312 8.28 -1.14 5.01
N SER A 313 7.97 0.06 4.52
CA SER A 313 7.23 0.24 3.25
C SER A 313 7.97 -0.37 2.05
N ARG A 314 9.31 -0.25 2.01
CA ARG A 314 10.14 -0.91 0.98
C ARG A 314 10.08 -2.44 1.07
N LEU A 315 10.07 -3.02 2.28
CA LEU A 315 9.86 -4.47 2.45
C LEU A 315 8.52 -4.89 1.86
N ILE A 316 7.45 -4.16 2.16
CA ILE A 316 6.10 -4.46 1.68
C ILE A 316 6.04 -4.36 0.15
N PHE A 317 6.57 -3.28 -0.42
CA PHE A 317 6.69 -3.10 -1.88
C PHE A 317 7.44 -4.27 -2.53
N LEU A 318 8.61 -4.64 -2.00
CA LEU A 318 9.46 -5.70 -2.55
C LEU A 318 8.83 -7.09 -2.42
N THR A 319 8.09 -7.34 -1.34
CA THR A 319 7.30 -8.57 -1.17
C THR A 319 6.17 -8.61 -2.21
N ALA A 320 5.42 -7.53 -2.37
CA ALA A 320 4.39 -7.42 -3.41
C ALA A 320 4.99 -7.54 -4.82
N TRP A 321 6.16 -6.95 -5.07
CA TRP A 321 6.87 -7.04 -6.34
C TRP A 321 7.27 -8.48 -6.68
N GLU A 322 7.84 -9.20 -5.73
CA GLU A 322 8.24 -10.61 -5.91
C GLU A 322 7.01 -11.46 -6.24
N ILE A 323 5.92 -11.32 -5.47
CA ILE A 323 4.68 -12.06 -5.71
C ILE A 323 4.04 -11.68 -7.05
N ALA A 324 4.09 -10.39 -7.43
CA ALA A 324 3.52 -9.90 -8.68
C ALA A 324 4.24 -10.45 -9.91
N ASN A 325 5.54 -10.71 -9.82
CA ASN A 325 6.38 -11.02 -10.98
C ASN A 325 6.81 -12.49 -11.08
N ARG A 326 6.61 -13.31 -10.05
CA ARG A 326 6.93 -14.74 -10.06
C ARG A 326 6.00 -15.54 -10.97
N GLU A 327 6.46 -16.72 -11.44
CA GLU A 327 5.65 -17.59 -12.31
C GLU A 327 4.47 -18.22 -11.56
N GLY A 328 4.73 -18.86 -10.43
CA GLY A 328 3.70 -19.56 -9.64
C GLY A 328 2.83 -18.58 -8.85
N ARG A 329 1.56 -18.93 -8.68
CA ARG A 329 0.67 -18.33 -7.68
C ARG A 329 1.11 -18.81 -6.30
N ILE A 330 0.97 -17.97 -5.26
CA ILE A 330 1.14 -18.40 -3.87
C ILE A 330 0.13 -19.53 -3.57
N LYS A 331 0.62 -20.60 -2.98
CA LYS A 331 -0.18 -21.77 -2.65
C LYS A 331 -0.87 -21.62 -1.31
N LEU A 332 -2.09 -22.10 -1.23
CA LEU A 332 -2.76 -22.37 0.01
C LEU A 332 -2.32 -23.79 0.44
N ASP A 333 -1.27 -23.90 1.22
CA ASP A 333 -0.60 -25.17 1.56
C ASP A 333 -0.68 -25.54 3.05
N LYS A 334 -1.39 -24.73 3.83
CA LYS A 334 -1.75 -25.01 5.22
C LYS A 334 -3.26 -24.97 5.41
N SER A 335 -3.77 -25.85 6.21
CA SER A 335 -5.20 -26.03 6.54
C SER A 335 -5.42 -25.97 8.05
#